data_2cd1b52a872203484769eb9fdfa75cb7
#
_entry.id   2cd1b52a872203484769eb9fdfa75cb7
#
_cell.length_a   1.000
_cell.length_b   1.000
_cell.length_c   1.000
_cell.angle_alpha   90.00
_cell.angle_beta   90.00
_cell.angle_gamma   90.00
#
_symmetry.space_group_name_H-M   'P 1'
#
loop_
_entity.id
_entity.type
_entity.pdbx_description
1 polymer ?
#
loop_
_entity_poly.entity_id
_entity_poly.type
_entity_poly.pdbx_seq_one_letter_code
_entity_poly.pdbx_strand_id
1 'polypeptide(L)'
;LASASSIAEVCNHNAISQSIRTKIKSELKDWFSFSKLKGDKHFYYDENWSTLTGIPPSYGSAKEINDHHFHYGYFLRAASEIARHEPEWLKEKNWGSIINLIIKDIANTDRQNKHFPFLRNFDPYAGHSWASGHARFADGNNQESSSESMNAWTGLILLGQFINDTRLRDLGIFLYSSELAAIEEYWF
;
A
#
# COMPACT_ATOMS: atom_id res chain seq x y z
N LEU A 1 -0.43 -12.54 -6.81
CA LEU A 1 0.13 -12.45 -8.17
C LEU A 1 1.58 -11.95 -8.16
N ALA A 2 1.93 -10.85 -7.46
CA ALA A 2 3.31 -10.32 -7.45
C ALA A 2 4.35 -11.39 -7.06
N SER A 3 4.15 -12.07 -5.94
CA SER A 3 5.05 -13.16 -5.49
C SER A 3 5.10 -14.31 -6.49
N ALA A 4 3.97 -14.66 -7.12
CA ALA A 4 3.93 -15.72 -8.13
C ALA A 4 4.74 -15.37 -9.39
N SER A 5 4.77 -14.08 -9.79
CA SER A 5 5.62 -13.61 -10.90
C SER A 5 7.11 -13.85 -10.61
N SER A 6 7.56 -13.44 -9.42
CA SER A 6 8.96 -13.63 -9.01
C SER A 6 9.34 -15.13 -8.89
N ILE A 7 8.46 -15.96 -8.33
CA ILE A 7 8.67 -17.40 -8.23
C ILE A 7 8.78 -18.04 -9.63
N ALA A 8 7.87 -17.66 -10.54
CA ALA A 8 7.90 -18.19 -11.92
C ALA A 8 9.23 -17.87 -12.62
N GLU A 9 9.81 -16.69 -12.39
CA GLU A 9 11.14 -16.35 -12.92
C GLU A 9 12.24 -17.21 -12.33
N VAL A 10 12.28 -17.36 -11.01
CA VAL A 10 13.29 -18.19 -10.34
C VAL A 10 13.22 -19.64 -10.84
N CYS A 11 12.00 -20.10 -11.17
CA CYS A 11 11.80 -21.43 -11.77
C CYS A 11 12.00 -21.46 -13.30
N ASN A 12 12.52 -20.39 -13.92
CA ASN A 12 12.73 -20.27 -15.38
C ASN A 12 11.45 -20.34 -16.23
N HIS A 13 10.29 -20.04 -15.63
CA HIS A 13 9.00 -19.95 -16.32
C HIS A 13 8.69 -18.51 -16.77
N ASN A 14 9.57 -17.92 -17.58
CA ASN A 14 9.50 -16.50 -17.96
C ASN A 14 8.21 -16.09 -18.66
N ALA A 15 7.63 -16.97 -19.51
CA ALA A 15 6.35 -16.70 -20.17
C ALA A 15 5.19 -16.60 -19.16
N ILE A 16 5.20 -17.42 -18.13
CA ILE A 16 4.21 -17.38 -17.04
C ILE A 16 4.39 -16.09 -16.24
N SER A 17 5.62 -15.75 -15.85
CA SER A 17 5.91 -14.51 -15.14
C SER A 17 5.44 -13.29 -15.93
N GLN A 18 5.71 -13.22 -17.23
CA GLN A 18 5.25 -12.13 -18.09
C GLN A 18 3.72 -12.06 -18.18
N SER A 19 3.03 -13.21 -18.30
CA SER A 19 1.58 -13.26 -18.30
C SER A 19 0.99 -12.73 -16.98
N ILE A 20 1.58 -13.10 -15.85
CA ILE A 20 1.19 -12.61 -14.53
C ILE A 20 1.37 -11.08 -14.44
N ARG A 21 2.51 -10.53 -14.88
CA ARG A 21 2.75 -9.07 -14.89
C ARG A 21 1.75 -8.34 -15.79
N THR A 22 1.42 -8.90 -16.94
CA THR A 22 0.39 -8.35 -17.82
C THR A 22 -0.96 -8.26 -17.10
N LYS A 23 -1.34 -9.31 -16.36
CA LYS A 23 -2.57 -9.32 -15.55
C LYS A 23 -2.51 -8.29 -14.41
N ILE A 24 -1.39 -8.19 -13.70
CA ILE A 24 -1.18 -7.16 -12.65
C ILE A 24 -1.37 -5.76 -13.25
N LYS A 25 -0.71 -5.46 -14.36
CA LYS A 25 -0.85 -4.15 -15.04
C LYS A 25 -2.29 -3.84 -15.44
N SER A 26 -3.03 -4.84 -15.92
CA SER A 26 -4.44 -4.69 -16.28
C SER A 26 -5.29 -4.35 -15.05
N GLU A 27 -5.12 -5.07 -13.95
CA GLU A 27 -5.87 -4.81 -12.71
C GLU A 27 -5.53 -3.44 -12.11
N LEU A 28 -4.25 -3.06 -12.07
CA LEU A 28 -3.84 -1.75 -11.59
C LEU A 28 -4.42 -0.62 -12.45
N LYS A 29 -4.39 -0.76 -13.78
CA LYS A 29 -4.98 0.23 -14.69
C LYS A 29 -6.47 0.40 -14.49
N ASP A 30 -7.19 -0.69 -14.24
CA ASP A 30 -8.62 -0.69 -13.97
C ASP A 30 -8.94 0.16 -12.71
N TRP A 31 -8.15 0.01 -11.66
CA TRP A 31 -8.26 0.81 -10.44
C TRP A 31 -7.78 2.27 -10.56
N PHE A 32 -6.78 2.52 -11.41
CA PHE A 32 -6.15 3.82 -11.53
C PHE A 32 -6.83 4.71 -12.59
N SER A 33 -7.69 4.14 -13.42
CA SER A 33 -8.44 4.86 -14.43
C SER A 33 -9.84 5.18 -13.92
N PHE A 34 -10.18 6.46 -13.84
CA PHE A 34 -11.54 6.86 -13.54
C PHE A 34 -12.42 6.67 -14.77
N SER A 35 -13.49 5.90 -14.66
CA SER A 35 -14.59 5.83 -15.61
C SER A 35 -15.85 6.44 -14.99
N LYS A 36 -16.68 7.08 -15.80
CA LYS A 36 -17.98 7.62 -15.36
C LYS A 36 -19.08 6.56 -15.26
N LEU A 37 -18.77 5.31 -15.60
CA LEU A 37 -19.74 4.23 -15.54
C LEU A 37 -19.94 3.79 -14.08
N LYS A 38 -21.17 3.56 -13.71
CA LYS A 38 -21.54 3.16 -12.34
C LYS A 38 -20.97 1.79 -12.03
N GLY A 39 -20.23 1.71 -10.92
CA GLY A 39 -19.65 0.47 -10.43
C GLY A 39 -18.21 0.20 -10.85
N ASP A 40 -17.61 1.10 -11.64
CA ASP A 40 -16.20 0.97 -12.00
C ASP A 40 -15.29 1.18 -10.80
N LYS A 41 -14.21 0.39 -10.75
CA LYS A 41 -13.17 0.53 -9.73
C LYS A 41 -12.42 1.85 -9.91
N HIS A 42 -12.22 2.59 -8.84
CA HIS A 42 -11.41 3.81 -8.84
C HIS A 42 -11.03 4.23 -7.41
N PHE A 43 -10.16 5.20 -7.31
CA PHE A 43 -9.88 5.89 -6.06
C PHE A 43 -10.59 7.24 -6.02
N TYR A 44 -11.15 7.57 -4.86
CA TYR A 44 -11.77 8.84 -4.54
C TYR A 44 -11.02 9.48 -3.38
N TYR A 45 -10.68 10.76 -3.48
CA TYR A 45 -10.10 11.52 -2.39
C TYR A 45 -11.20 12.29 -1.66
N ASP A 46 -11.35 12.03 -0.35
CA ASP A 46 -12.29 12.73 0.52
C ASP A 46 -11.55 13.86 1.25
N GLU A 47 -11.88 15.10 0.88
CA GLU A 47 -11.26 16.30 1.47
C GLU A 47 -11.63 16.50 2.94
N ASN A 48 -12.82 16.07 3.37
CA ASN A 48 -13.27 16.23 4.74
C ASN A 48 -12.51 15.34 5.72
N TRP A 49 -12.12 14.16 5.25
CA TRP A 49 -11.38 13.17 6.04
C TRP A 49 -9.91 13.07 5.67
N SER A 50 -9.45 13.85 4.70
CA SER A 50 -8.06 13.82 4.20
C SER A 50 -7.60 12.39 3.91
N THR A 51 -8.41 11.64 3.18
CA THR A 51 -8.21 10.23 2.91
C THR A 51 -8.48 9.85 1.47
N LEU A 52 -7.72 8.88 0.97
CA LEU A 52 -7.95 8.22 -0.31
C LEU A 52 -8.79 6.97 -0.08
N THR A 53 -9.93 6.84 -0.74
CA THR A 53 -10.84 5.71 -0.59
C THR A 53 -10.97 4.95 -1.90
N GLY A 54 -10.80 3.64 -1.85
CA GLY A 54 -11.08 2.74 -2.99
C GLY A 54 -12.59 2.52 -3.16
N ILE A 55 -13.08 2.63 -4.39
CA ILE A 55 -14.48 2.41 -4.74
C ILE A 55 -14.56 1.22 -5.72
N PRO A 56 -15.37 0.20 -5.47
CA PRO A 56 -16.23 0.00 -4.31
C PRO A 56 -15.42 -0.24 -3.02
N PRO A 57 -15.87 0.30 -1.89
CA PRO A 57 -15.19 0.06 -0.62
C PRO A 57 -15.43 -1.37 -0.12
N SER A 58 -14.48 -1.91 0.65
CA SER A 58 -14.60 -3.21 1.30
C SER A 58 -14.27 -3.10 2.79
N TYR A 59 -14.76 -4.02 3.58
CA TYR A 59 -14.47 -4.15 5.02
C TYR A 59 -14.66 -2.84 5.83
N GLY A 60 -15.55 -1.96 5.40
CA GLY A 60 -15.82 -0.69 6.09
C GLY A 60 -14.78 0.40 5.85
N SER A 61 -13.79 0.20 4.99
CA SER A 61 -12.64 1.10 4.80
C SER A 61 -13.02 2.55 4.47
N ALA A 62 -14.13 2.77 3.74
CA ALA A 62 -14.61 4.13 3.44
C ALA A 62 -15.30 4.81 4.62
N LYS A 63 -15.96 4.05 5.48
CA LYS A 63 -16.75 4.59 6.61
C LYS A 63 -15.90 4.76 7.86
N GLU A 64 -15.04 3.79 8.13
CA GLU A 64 -14.24 3.73 9.36
C GLU A 64 -12.80 4.19 9.13
N ILE A 65 -12.39 4.38 7.88
CA ILE A 65 -11.00 4.69 7.45
C ILE A 65 -10.01 3.65 8.03
N ASN A 66 -10.46 2.40 8.11
CA ASN A 66 -9.67 1.27 8.60
C ASN A 66 -8.99 0.52 7.46
N ASP A 67 -8.00 -0.28 7.79
CA ASP A 67 -7.34 -1.26 6.90
C ASP A 67 -6.67 -0.68 5.66
N HIS A 68 -6.51 0.64 5.56
CA HIS A 68 -5.96 1.27 4.37
C HIS A 68 -4.56 0.74 4.03
N HIS A 69 -3.68 0.57 5.02
CA HIS A 69 -2.35 0.02 4.79
C HIS A 69 -2.39 -1.47 4.39
N PHE A 70 -3.38 -2.24 4.86
CA PHE A 70 -3.59 -3.61 4.40
C PHE A 70 -4.01 -3.62 2.93
N HIS A 71 -5.09 -2.93 2.60
CA HIS A 71 -5.63 -2.89 1.23
C HIS A 71 -4.66 -2.24 0.24
N TYR A 72 -4.12 -1.09 0.58
CA TYR A 72 -3.24 -0.32 -0.32
C TYR A 72 -1.84 -0.91 -0.40
N GLY A 73 -1.42 -1.64 0.62
CA GLY A 73 -0.21 -2.43 0.60
C GLY A 73 -0.17 -3.43 -0.56
N TYR A 74 -1.31 -4.03 -0.91
CA TYR A 74 -1.40 -4.92 -2.08
C TYR A 74 -1.18 -4.18 -3.39
N PHE A 75 -1.67 -2.94 -3.53
CA PHE A 75 -1.38 -2.11 -4.70
C PHE A 75 0.09 -1.76 -4.80
N LEU A 76 0.71 -1.37 -3.69
CA LEU A 76 2.13 -1.02 -3.64
C LEU A 76 3.01 -2.24 -3.96
N ARG A 77 2.67 -3.40 -3.41
CA ARG A 77 3.37 -4.65 -3.69
C ARG A 77 3.22 -5.09 -5.15
N ALA A 78 2.03 -4.90 -5.73
CA ALA A 78 1.79 -5.16 -7.15
C ALA A 78 2.57 -4.17 -8.05
N ALA A 79 2.53 -2.88 -7.71
CA ALA A 79 3.26 -1.84 -8.43
C ALA A 79 4.79 -2.05 -8.37
N SER A 80 5.31 -2.50 -7.22
CA SER A 80 6.74 -2.81 -7.08
C SER A 80 7.20 -3.93 -8.03
N GLU A 81 6.36 -4.94 -8.26
CA GLU A 81 6.67 -6.01 -9.21
C GLU A 81 6.71 -5.50 -10.67
N ILE A 82 5.85 -4.55 -11.02
CA ILE A 82 5.94 -3.90 -12.32
C ILE A 82 7.19 -3.02 -12.41
N ALA A 83 7.47 -2.21 -11.38
CA ALA A 83 8.64 -1.35 -11.35
C ALA A 83 9.96 -2.10 -11.48
N ARG A 84 10.03 -3.32 -10.96
CA ARG A 84 11.19 -4.20 -11.07
C ARG A 84 11.62 -4.47 -12.53
N HIS A 85 10.66 -4.49 -13.43
CA HIS A 85 10.89 -4.75 -14.87
C HIS A 85 10.74 -3.49 -15.72
N GLU A 86 9.82 -2.61 -15.35
CA GLU A 86 9.41 -1.44 -16.13
C GLU A 86 9.28 -0.21 -15.21
N PRO A 87 10.38 0.34 -14.66
CA PRO A 87 10.30 1.47 -13.73
C PRO A 87 9.65 2.71 -14.38
N GLU A 88 9.77 2.87 -15.69
CA GLU A 88 9.13 3.94 -16.45
C GLU A 88 7.59 3.93 -16.37
N TRP A 89 7.00 2.76 -16.07
CA TRP A 89 5.56 2.64 -15.90
C TRP A 89 5.05 3.45 -14.71
N LEU A 90 5.90 3.70 -13.71
CA LEU A 90 5.60 4.49 -12.51
C LEU A 90 6.09 5.94 -12.60
N LYS A 91 6.50 6.44 -13.76
CA LYS A 91 6.72 7.88 -13.90
C LYS A 91 5.43 8.65 -13.71
N GLU A 92 5.54 9.87 -13.18
CA GLU A 92 4.39 10.72 -12.85
C GLU A 92 3.39 10.87 -13.99
N LYS A 93 3.89 11.06 -15.23
CA LYS A 93 3.06 11.16 -16.44
C LYS A 93 2.25 9.89 -16.78
N ASN A 94 2.58 8.75 -16.15
CA ASN A 94 1.85 7.49 -16.30
C ASN A 94 1.01 7.24 -15.05
N TRP A 95 1.50 6.39 -14.12
CA TRP A 95 0.76 5.97 -12.93
C TRP A 95 1.40 6.40 -11.60
N GLY A 96 2.52 7.12 -11.67
CA GLY A 96 3.26 7.57 -10.48
C GLY A 96 2.45 8.49 -9.58
N SER A 97 1.61 9.36 -10.13
CA SER A 97 0.78 10.28 -9.34
C SER A 97 -0.19 9.54 -8.43
N ILE A 98 -0.92 8.54 -8.94
CA ILE A 98 -1.87 7.77 -8.12
C ILE A 98 -1.14 6.88 -7.11
N ILE A 99 -0.02 6.28 -7.46
CA ILE A 99 0.82 5.51 -6.53
C ILE A 99 1.32 6.41 -5.40
N ASN A 100 1.75 7.63 -5.69
CA ASN A 100 2.16 8.60 -4.68
C ASN A 100 1.02 8.99 -3.73
N LEU A 101 -0.21 9.12 -4.23
CA LEU A 101 -1.38 9.36 -3.38
C LEU A 101 -1.65 8.16 -2.45
N ILE A 102 -1.56 6.94 -2.95
CA ILE A 102 -1.69 5.71 -2.17
C ILE A 102 -0.61 5.64 -1.07
N ILE A 103 0.65 5.95 -1.39
CA ILE A 103 1.73 6.02 -0.41
C ILE A 103 1.42 7.08 0.64
N LYS A 104 1.01 8.27 0.24
CA LYS A 104 0.70 9.37 1.17
C LYS A 104 -0.48 9.06 2.08
N ASP A 105 -1.45 8.31 1.63
CA ASP A 105 -2.58 7.94 2.48
C ASP A 105 -2.16 7.09 3.68
N ILE A 106 -1.23 6.15 3.50
CA ILE A 106 -0.83 5.22 4.56
C ILE A 106 0.51 5.57 5.25
N ALA A 107 1.40 6.28 4.57
CA ALA A 107 2.78 6.47 5.01
C ALA A 107 3.33 7.89 4.73
N ASN A 108 2.47 8.92 4.82
CA ASN A 108 2.93 10.29 4.69
C ASN A 108 3.85 10.68 5.86
N THR A 109 5.04 11.19 5.55
CA THR A 109 6.04 11.63 6.56
C THR A 109 6.10 13.14 6.74
N ASP A 110 5.38 13.90 5.93
CA ASP A 110 5.33 15.35 6.05
C ASP A 110 4.25 15.77 7.06
N ARG A 111 4.68 16.23 8.24
CA ARG A 111 3.79 16.71 9.31
C ARG A 111 3.07 18.02 8.97
N GLN A 112 3.49 18.73 7.94
CA GLN A 112 2.85 19.96 7.45
C GLN A 112 1.87 19.70 6.29
N ASN A 113 1.76 18.47 5.85
CA ASN A 113 0.85 18.08 4.77
C ASN A 113 -0.61 18.31 5.20
N LYS A 114 -1.35 19.06 4.40
CA LYS A 114 -2.77 19.39 4.68
C LYS A 114 -3.74 18.38 4.10
N HIS A 115 -3.26 17.48 3.24
CA HIS A 115 -4.10 16.54 2.51
C HIS A 115 -4.04 15.12 3.08
N PHE A 116 -2.98 14.78 3.79
CA PHE A 116 -2.81 13.45 4.38
C PHE A 116 -2.19 13.54 5.77
N PRO A 117 -2.70 12.81 6.76
CA PRO A 117 -2.12 12.80 8.11
C PRO A 117 -0.73 12.14 8.09
N PHE A 118 0.06 12.47 9.08
CA PHE A 118 1.35 11.83 9.32
C PHE A 118 1.13 10.36 9.72
N LEU A 119 1.72 9.42 8.98
CA LEU A 119 1.72 7.98 9.25
C LEU A 119 0.36 7.46 9.72
N ARG A 120 -0.69 7.68 8.92
CA ARG A 120 -2.11 7.38 9.28
C ARG A 120 -2.31 6.14 10.15
N ASN A 121 -1.71 5.04 9.78
CA ASN A 121 -1.93 3.75 10.43
C ASN A 121 -0.82 3.35 11.40
N PHE A 122 0.42 3.81 11.18
CA PHE A 122 1.56 3.42 11.97
C PHE A 122 1.72 4.33 13.20
N ASP A 123 1.80 3.72 14.37
CA ASP A 123 2.04 4.40 15.64
C ASP A 123 3.53 4.28 16.01
N PRO A 124 4.30 5.39 15.91
CA PRO A 124 5.72 5.34 16.28
C PRO A 124 5.98 5.07 17.76
N TYR A 125 5.00 5.29 18.63
CA TYR A 125 5.11 5.00 20.05
C TYR A 125 4.93 3.52 20.34
N ALA A 126 3.93 2.89 19.72
CA ALA A 126 3.70 1.46 19.83
C ALA A 126 4.72 0.64 19.00
N GLY A 127 5.31 1.25 17.98
CA GLY A 127 6.24 0.60 17.05
C GLY A 127 5.55 -0.26 15.99
N HIS A 128 4.22 -0.22 15.90
CA HIS A 128 3.44 -0.99 14.93
C HIS A 128 2.24 -0.21 14.42
N SER A 129 1.57 -0.76 13.42
CA SER A 129 0.35 -0.19 12.86
C SER A 129 -0.91 -0.64 13.62
N TRP A 130 -1.96 0.16 13.48
CA TRP A 130 -3.31 -0.16 13.93
C TRP A 130 -4.23 -0.33 12.73
N ALA A 131 -5.22 -1.23 12.83
CA ALA A 131 -6.19 -1.44 11.75
C ALA A 131 -7.01 -0.18 11.48
N SER A 132 -7.57 0.45 12.52
CA SER A 132 -8.42 1.64 12.40
C SER A 132 -7.89 2.87 13.14
N GLY A 133 -7.15 2.69 14.21
CA GLY A 133 -6.64 3.79 15.02
C GLY A 133 -7.67 4.42 15.97
N HIS A 134 -8.95 4.05 15.92
CA HIS A 134 -9.95 4.46 16.90
C HIS A 134 -10.28 3.31 17.86
N ALA A 135 -10.55 3.64 19.10
CA ALA A 135 -10.81 2.69 20.18
C ALA A 135 -12.28 2.68 20.61
N ARG A 136 -13.22 2.70 19.65
CA ARG A 136 -14.66 2.74 19.94
C ARG A 136 -15.28 1.36 20.24
N PHE A 137 -14.56 0.29 19.97
CA PHE A 137 -14.97 -1.06 20.27
C PHE A 137 -14.64 -1.42 21.73
N ALA A 138 -15.34 -2.39 22.30
CA ALA A 138 -15.18 -2.77 23.71
C ALA A 138 -13.78 -3.30 24.03
N ASP A 139 -13.10 -3.91 23.07
CA ASP A 139 -11.74 -4.40 23.13
C ASP A 139 -10.68 -3.35 22.76
N GLY A 140 -11.13 -2.13 22.44
CA GLY A 140 -10.24 -1.01 22.11
C GLY A 140 -9.73 -1.03 20.69
N ASN A 141 -8.51 -0.52 20.49
CA ASN A 141 -7.84 -0.49 19.20
C ASN A 141 -7.21 -1.87 18.92
N ASN A 142 -7.16 -2.28 17.66
CA ASN A 142 -6.59 -3.56 17.25
C ASN A 142 -5.51 -3.40 16.17
N GLN A 143 -4.58 -4.33 16.14
CA GLN A 143 -3.57 -4.44 15.08
C GLN A 143 -4.09 -5.31 13.92
N GLU A 144 -4.90 -6.31 14.19
CA GLU A 144 -5.65 -7.23 13.32
C GLU A 144 -4.77 -8.16 12.47
N SER A 145 -3.91 -7.62 11.60
CA SER A 145 -3.13 -8.44 10.66
C SER A 145 -1.71 -7.92 10.46
N SER A 146 -0.78 -8.45 11.27
CA SER A 146 0.64 -8.12 11.13
C SER A 146 1.22 -8.53 9.77
N SER A 147 0.75 -9.64 9.20
CA SER A 147 1.23 -10.10 7.88
C SER A 147 0.86 -9.14 6.75
N GLU A 148 -0.28 -8.47 6.82
CA GLU A 148 -0.71 -7.51 5.81
C GLU A 148 0.01 -6.17 5.97
N SER A 149 0.23 -5.69 7.20
CA SER A 149 1.05 -4.49 7.42
C SER A 149 2.49 -4.71 6.95
N MET A 150 3.09 -5.86 7.28
CA MET A 150 4.44 -6.21 6.81
C MET A 150 4.51 -6.31 5.28
N ASN A 151 3.45 -6.79 4.61
CA ASN A 151 3.35 -6.77 3.15
C ASN A 151 3.31 -5.33 2.60
N ALA A 152 2.62 -4.41 3.27
CA ALA A 152 2.59 -3.00 2.88
C ALA A 152 3.97 -2.35 2.95
N TRP A 153 4.67 -2.54 4.07
CA TRP A 153 6.03 -2.00 4.26
C TRP A 153 7.03 -2.61 3.30
N THR A 154 6.93 -3.91 3.03
CA THR A 154 7.69 -4.57 1.96
C THR A 154 7.42 -3.92 0.60
N GLY A 155 6.15 -3.59 0.32
CA GLY A 155 5.77 -2.85 -0.89
C GLY A 155 6.50 -1.53 -1.04
N LEU A 156 6.60 -0.72 0.04
CA LEU A 156 7.34 0.54 0.06
C LEU A 156 8.84 0.34 -0.19
N ILE A 157 9.46 -0.64 0.50
CA ILE A 157 10.89 -0.94 0.33
C ILE A 157 11.21 -1.26 -1.12
N LEU A 158 10.49 -2.23 -1.68
CA LEU A 158 10.74 -2.71 -3.04
C LEU A 158 10.44 -1.63 -4.08
N LEU A 159 9.35 -0.89 -3.89
CA LEU A 159 9.00 0.21 -4.78
C LEU A 159 10.11 1.27 -4.79
N GLY A 160 10.51 1.75 -3.60
CA GLY A 160 11.60 2.73 -3.47
C GLY A 160 12.92 2.24 -4.08
N GLN A 161 13.24 0.95 -3.90
CA GLN A 161 14.42 0.32 -4.50
C GLN A 161 14.37 0.36 -6.04
N PHE A 162 13.25 -0.01 -6.63
CA PHE A 162 13.15 -0.16 -8.09
C PHE A 162 12.97 1.18 -8.84
N ILE A 163 12.42 2.20 -8.18
CA ILE A 163 12.33 3.55 -8.77
C ILE A 163 13.49 4.48 -8.38
N ASN A 164 14.48 3.97 -7.62
CA ASN A 164 15.62 4.73 -7.07
C ASN A 164 15.21 5.87 -6.14
N ASP A 165 14.13 5.72 -5.39
CA ASP A 165 13.73 6.62 -4.30
C ASP A 165 14.20 6.07 -2.96
N THR A 166 15.39 6.54 -2.53
CA THR A 166 16.01 6.10 -1.28
C THR A 166 15.21 6.52 -0.05
N ARG A 167 14.50 7.65 -0.08
CA ARG A 167 13.67 8.11 1.04
C ARG A 167 12.48 7.18 1.27
N LEU A 168 11.82 6.78 0.17
CA LEU A 168 10.72 5.84 0.23
C LEU A 168 11.18 4.46 0.73
N ARG A 169 12.31 3.98 0.20
CA ARG A 169 12.91 2.71 0.64
C ARG A 169 13.23 2.73 2.14
N ASP A 170 13.91 3.77 2.60
CA ASP A 170 14.38 3.89 3.98
C ASP A 170 13.19 4.06 4.95
N LEU A 171 12.12 4.76 4.54
CA LEU A 171 10.85 4.78 5.25
C LEU A 171 10.26 3.37 5.39
N GLY A 172 10.18 2.64 4.30
CA GLY A 172 9.69 1.26 4.31
C GLY A 172 10.51 0.36 5.23
N ILE A 173 11.85 0.50 5.24
CA ILE A 173 12.75 -0.23 6.13
C ILE A 173 12.46 0.12 7.60
N PHE A 174 12.28 1.41 7.91
CA PHE A 174 11.94 1.86 9.27
C PHE A 174 10.62 1.24 9.74
N LEU A 175 9.56 1.36 8.95
CA LEU A 175 8.24 0.81 9.30
C LEU A 175 8.29 -0.71 9.48
N TYR A 176 8.95 -1.41 8.55
CA TYR A 176 9.10 -2.86 8.57
C TYR A 176 9.87 -3.33 9.80
N SER A 177 11.05 -2.76 10.05
CA SER A 177 11.90 -3.22 11.16
C SER A 177 11.31 -2.89 12.54
N SER A 178 10.65 -1.73 12.67
CA SER A 178 9.98 -1.36 13.91
C SER A 178 8.79 -2.29 14.20
N GLU A 179 7.95 -2.54 13.19
CA GLU A 179 6.79 -3.40 13.39
C GLU A 179 7.19 -4.86 13.57
N LEU A 180 8.23 -5.34 12.91
CA LEU A 180 8.77 -6.69 13.14
C LEU A 180 9.21 -6.85 14.61
N ALA A 181 9.95 -5.90 15.15
CA ALA A 181 10.38 -5.93 16.54
C ALA A 181 9.19 -5.90 17.52
N ALA A 182 8.17 -5.08 17.23
CA ALA A 182 6.94 -5.04 18.01
C ALA A 182 6.14 -6.35 17.95
N ILE A 183 6.08 -6.98 16.77
CA ILE A 183 5.44 -8.28 16.58
C ILE A 183 6.11 -9.34 17.42
N GLU A 184 7.44 -9.41 17.38
CA GLU A 184 8.23 -10.39 18.17
C GLU A 184 8.06 -10.17 19.68
N GLU A 185 7.97 -8.91 20.12
CA GLU A 185 7.83 -8.57 21.55
C GLU A 185 6.43 -8.77 22.09
N TYR A 186 5.37 -8.45 21.30
CA TYR A 186 4.01 -8.39 21.82
C TYR A 186 3.18 -9.65 21.54
N TRP A 187 3.51 -10.40 20.49
CA TRP A 187 2.67 -11.53 20.05
C TRP A 187 3.41 -12.87 19.98
N PHE A 188 4.73 -12.93 20.11
CA PHE A 188 5.54 -14.14 20.10
C PHE A 188 6.58 -14.14 21.22
#